data_0f934b308134f25e05304d14d52aec04
#
_entry.id   0f934b308134f25e05304d14d52aec04
#
_cell.length_a   1.000
_cell.length_b   1.000
_cell.length_c   1.000
_cell.angle_alpha   90.00
_cell.angle_beta   90.00
_cell.angle_gamma   90.00
#
_symmetry.space_group_name_H-M   'P 1'
#
loop_
_entity.id
_entity.type
_entity.pdbx_description
1 polymer ?
#
loop_
_entity_poly.entity_id
_entity_poly.type
_entity_poly.pdbx_seq_one_letter_code
_entity_poly.pdbx_strand_id
1 'polypeptide(L)'
;MRKKFLKTSSALAMALLGLMLLSTGCSGGGELQAGAAPLSCAQLSGMAIAATAIGLPTTGAIVIDAHSVPPAGTGAAAIGEYCQVKGEINPVDPAAPKIKFQLDLPGAWNHKALMFGGGGYNGTVPDASGNVPAGPVDMPKPLARGYATFASDSGHQANQLGSRDGSFGQNDEALQNFAGDALKKTHDVALYLIKQYYAGALPQKSYFAGGSTGGREALAVAQRWPQDWDGVIVLYPAWAAASLDLQFGRITRAFAMPGAYLNLAKRKVLYDAALQACDALDGVRDGLISNMQACNSSFDPATATLNGAPLRCAGGIEAVGNSSDNCLSDAQIAALKTYGTAISFNSPLGSGETQYPGFNVWGADLGLAGDSAAQKTVRLLAMGDSQPAQPMPTDAPYWATFWDQWVKYFVMRNPASDSLSFDPQQPGAWKARVDQLTILQDVNKTDLSAFRARGGKILMAHGMSDALVSTRSSEDYFRRLQSTMGSAEVAGFVRYYEIPGYGHSLSTVFNAAWDSLTALENWVEQGKAPVSQVVADTAGIPGRTRPLCEFPAWPKYSGAGDINLAASFSCATQ
;
A
#
# COMPACT_ATOMS: atom_id res chain seq x y z
N MET A 1 -11.41 -30.93 62.55
CA MET A 1 -12.35 -32.04 62.90
C MET A 1 -12.51 -32.93 61.68
N ARG A 2 -12.23 -34.21 61.93
CA ARG A 2 -12.32 -35.34 61.03
C ARG A 2 -13.76 -35.57 60.56
N LYS A 3 -13.97 -36.06 59.34
CA LYS A 3 -14.54 -37.39 59.08
C LYS A 3 -14.48 -37.77 57.59
N LYS A 4 -13.84 -38.85 57.37
CA LYS A 4 -13.83 -39.85 56.31
C LYS A 4 -15.17 -40.55 56.21
N PHE A 5 -15.46 -41.16 55.04
CA PHE A 5 -15.96 -42.54 54.79
C PHE A 5 -16.34 -42.63 53.31
N LEU A 6 -15.97 -43.51 52.54
CA LEU A 6 -15.56 -44.92 52.36
C LEU A 6 -16.40 -45.50 51.20
N LYS A 7 -15.69 -46.18 50.34
CA LYS A 7 -16.00 -47.02 49.20
C LYS A 7 -17.25 -47.92 49.35
N THR A 8 -17.86 -48.30 48.20
CA THR A 8 -18.08 -49.73 47.86
C THR A 8 -18.26 -49.97 46.35
N SER A 9 -17.53 -50.95 45.89
CA SER A 9 -17.63 -51.63 44.58
C SER A 9 -18.72 -52.69 44.61
N SER A 10 -19.39 -53.00 43.49
CA SER A 10 -19.92 -54.34 43.24
C SER A 10 -20.05 -54.57 41.73
N ALA A 11 -19.33 -55.57 41.27
CA ALA A 11 -19.47 -56.23 39.98
C ALA A 11 -20.58 -57.30 40.08
N LEU A 12 -21.34 -57.51 39.05
CA LEU A 12 -21.95 -58.83 38.79
C LEU A 12 -22.08 -59.08 37.28
N ALA A 13 -21.71 -60.28 36.90
CA ALA A 13 -21.62 -60.79 35.56
C ALA A 13 -22.87 -61.65 35.14
N MET A 14 -22.95 -61.89 33.83
CA MET A 14 -23.63 -63.00 33.12
C MET A 14 -25.14 -62.97 32.91
N ALA A 15 -25.53 -62.94 31.61
CA ALA A 15 -26.04 -64.15 30.96
C ALA A 15 -26.30 -63.96 29.45
N LEU A 16 -25.76 -64.87 28.63
CA LEU A 16 -26.07 -65.05 27.22
C LEU A 16 -27.50 -65.57 27.04
N LEU A 17 -28.24 -65.04 26.05
CA LEU A 17 -29.21 -65.81 25.28
C LEU A 17 -29.30 -65.27 23.85
N GLY A 18 -28.96 -66.06 22.89
CA GLY A 18 -29.01 -65.73 21.46
C GLY A 18 -30.45 -65.79 20.91
N LEU A 19 -30.71 -64.81 20.03
CA LEU A 19 -31.84 -64.89 19.10
C LEU A 19 -31.36 -64.44 17.74
N MET A 20 -31.24 -65.37 16.78
CA MET A 20 -31.04 -65.04 15.37
C MET A 20 -32.33 -64.43 14.83
N LEU A 21 -32.26 -63.22 14.37
CA LEU A 21 -33.24 -62.63 13.47
C LEU A 21 -32.50 -62.17 12.20
N LEU A 22 -32.87 -62.85 11.12
CA LEU A 22 -32.52 -62.49 9.74
C LEU A 22 -33.08 -61.11 9.45
N SER A 23 -32.20 -60.12 9.32
CA SER A 23 -32.54 -58.85 8.74
C SER A 23 -31.91 -58.77 7.34
N THR A 24 -32.77 -58.72 6.34
CA THR A 24 -32.44 -58.35 4.96
C THR A 24 -31.74 -56.99 4.93
N GLY A 25 -30.48 -57.01 4.59
CA GLY A 25 -29.69 -55.81 4.42
C GLY A 25 -30.12 -55.04 3.17
N CYS A 26 -30.70 -53.84 3.35
CA CYS A 26 -30.60 -52.80 2.35
C CYS A 26 -29.20 -52.21 2.44
N SER A 27 -28.34 -52.57 1.50
CA SER A 27 -27.08 -51.91 1.25
C SER A 27 -27.36 -50.51 0.67
N GLY A 28 -27.60 -49.53 1.55
CA GLY A 28 -27.43 -48.13 1.22
C GLY A 28 -25.94 -47.85 1.10
N GLY A 29 -25.37 -48.07 -0.07
CA GLY A 29 -24.07 -47.55 -0.41
C GLY A 29 -24.19 -46.02 -0.38
N GLY A 30 -23.65 -45.36 0.66
CA GLY A 30 -23.33 -43.96 0.59
C GLY A 30 -22.32 -43.82 -0.53
N GLU A 31 -22.77 -43.36 -1.68
CA GLU A 31 -21.89 -42.83 -2.71
C GLU A 31 -21.08 -41.72 -2.03
N LEU A 32 -19.81 -42.00 -1.79
CA LEU A 32 -18.82 -40.94 -1.64
C LEU A 32 -18.99 -40.09 -2.88
N GLN A 33 -19.54 -38.87 -2.72
CA GLN A 33 -19.63 -37.90 -3.78
C GLN A 33 -18.21 -37.77 -4.33
N ALA A 34 -17.95 -38.33 -5.51
CA ALA A 34 -16.70 -38.18 -6.21
C ALA A 34 -16.48 -36.69 -6.34
N GLY A 35 -15.38 -36.18 -5.79
CA GLY A 35 -15.00 -34.79 -5.91
C GLY A 35 -15.08 -34.38 -7.38
N ALA A 36 -15.62 -33.23 -7.67
CA ALA A 36 -15.74 -32.74 -9.03
C ALA A 36 -14.36 -32.82 -9.71
N ALA A 37 -14.32 -33.35 -10.94
CA ALA A 37 -13.08 -33.43 -11.71
C ALA A 37 -12.56 -31.98 -11.94
N PRO A 38 -11.22 -31.77 -11.93
CA PRO A 38 -10.66 -30.44 -12.19
C PRO A 38 -11.09 -29.97 -13.59
N LEU A 39 -11.49 -28.71 -13.69
CA LEU A 39 -11.78 -28.11 -14.99
C LEU A 39 -10.48 -27.77 -15.72
N SER A 40 -10.45 -27.97 -17.04
CA SER A 40 -9.37 -27.40 -17.84
C SER A 40 -9.47 -25.88 -17.89
N CYS A 41 -8.36 -25.21 -18.20
CA CYS A 41 -8.33 -23.75 -18.32
C CYS A 41 -9.41 -23.22 -19.29
N ALA A 42 -9.53 -23.84 -20.46
CA ALA A 42 -10.50 -23.44 -21.48
C ALA A 42 -11.97 -23.59 -21.01
N GLN A 43 -12.26 -24.54 -20.12
CA GLN A 43 -13.61 -24.72 -19.57
C GLN A 43 -14.04 -23.62 -18.59
N LEU A 44 -13.11 -22.81 -18.11
CA LEU A 44 -13.44 -21.63 -17.30
C LEU A 44 -13.99 -20.47 -18.15
N SER A 45 -13.64 -20.40 -19.44
CA SER A 45 -14.13 -19.34 -20.33
C SER A 45 -15.65 -19.39 -20.48
N GLY A 46 -16.31 -18.23 -20.35
CA GLY A 46 -17.76 -18.12 -20.35
C GLY A 46 -18.46 -18.54 -19.07
N MET A 47 -17.72 -18.96 -18.03
CA MET A 47 -18.31 -19.38 -16.75
C MET A 47 -19.00 -18.21 -16.06
N ALA A 48 -20.28 -18.34 -15.77
CA ALA A 48 -21.05 -17.42 -14.96
C ALA A 48 -20.92 -17.76 -13.47
N ILE A 49 -20.74 -16.75 -12.64
CA ILE A 49 -20.64 -16.86 -11.18
C ILE A 49 -21.85 -16.16 -10.59
N ALA A 50 -22.67 -16.91 -9.85
CA ALA A 50 -23.88 -16.38 -9.25
C ALA A 50 -23.56 -15.31 -8.18
N ALA A 51 -24.40 -14.30 -8.07
CA ALA A 51 -24.29 -13.25 -7.04
C ALA A 51 -24.18 -13.81 -5.61
N THR A 52 -24.84 -14.94 -5.35
CA THR A 52 -24.82 -15.63 -4.04
C THR A 52 -23.46 -16.22 -3.67
N ALA A 53 -22.53 -16.35 -4.62
CA ALA A 53 -21.16 -16.78 -4.35
C ALA A 53 -20.22 -15.60 -3.94
N ILE A 54 -20.74 -14.37 -3.95
CA ILE A 54 -20.00 -13.14 -3.69
C ILE A 54 -20.60 -12.48 -2.45
N GLY A 55 -19.80 -12.24 -1.43
CA GLY A 55 -20.27 -11.81 -0.10
C GLY A 55 -20.70 -10.35 0.00
N LEU A 56 -20.69 -9.58 -1.11
CA LEU A 56 -21.15 -8.20 -1.20
C LEU A 56 -22.12 -8.02 -2.37
N PRO A 57 -22.96 -6.97 -2.36
CA PRO A 57 -23.97 -6.73 -3.39
C PRO A 57 -23.37 -6.65 -4.81
N THR A 58 -23.90 -7.48 -5.71
CA THR A 58 -23.53 -7.58 -7.13
C THR A 58 -24.64 -8.29 -7.87
N THR A 59 -24.69 -8.19 -9.21
CA THR A 59 -25.56 -9.04 -10.04
C THR A 59 -24.84 -10.29 -10.56
N GLY A 60 -23.66 -10.64 -10.00
CA GLY A 60 -22.84 -11.80 -10.34
C GLY A 60 -21.60 -11.43 -11.14
N ALA A 61 -20.89 -12.45 -11.62
CA ALA A 61 -19.66 -12.26 -12.40
C ALA A 61 -19.63 -13.21 -13.60
N ILE A 62 -18.75 -12.91 -14.56
CA ILE A 62 -18.53 -13.75 -15.73
C ILE A 62 -17.05 -13.80 -16.08
N VAL A 63 -16.55 -14.97 -16.42
CA VAL A 63 -15.23 -15.13 -17.05
C VAL A 63 -15.35 -14.79 -18.52
N ILE A 64 -14.61 -13.79 -18.97
CA ILE A 64 -14.61 -13.36 -20.36
C ILE A 64 -13.63 -14.17 -21.19
N ASP A 65 -12.45 -14.47 -20.62
CA ASP A 65 -11.39 -15.22 -21.28
C ASP A 65 -10.65 -16.11 -20.28
N ALA A 66 -10.30 -17.31 -20.70
CA ALA A 66 -9.42 -18.20 -19.95
C ALA A 66 -8.59 -19.03 -20.92
N HIS A 67 -7.27 -18.90 -20.84
CA HIS A 67 -6.34 -19.61 -21.72
C HIS A 67 -5.04 -20.00 -20.99
N SER A 68 -4.43 -21.09 -21.46
CA SER A 68 -3.12 -21.53 -20.96
C SER A 68 -2.01 -20.60 -21.49
N VAL A 69 -1.17 -20.13 -20.58
CA VAL A 69 0.04 -19.35 -20.92
C VAL A 69 1.23 -20.30 -20.78
N PRO A 70 2.02 -20.48 -21.84
CA PRO A 70 3.16 -21.38 -21.81
C PRO A 70 4.27 -20.88 -20.88
N PRO A 71 5.18 -21.76 -20.42
CA PRO A 71 6.32 -21.36 -19.60
C PRO A 71 7.17 -20.30 -20.31
N ALA A 72 7.63 -19.32 -19.53
CA ALA A 72 8.46 -18.22 -20.06
C ALA A 72 9.54 -17.80 -19.05
N GLY A 73 10.60 -17.12 -19.55
CA GLY A 73 11.70 -16.62 -18.73
C GLY A 73 12.72 -17.70 -18.35
N THR A 74 13.80 -17.26 -17.66
CA THR A 74 14.89 -18.14 -17.17
C THR A 74 15.34 -17.65 -15.80
N GLY A 75 15.93 -18.54 -14.99
CA GLY A 75 16.42 -18.19 -13.64
C GLY A 75 15.28 -17.69 -12.74
N ALA A 76 15.50 -16.61 -12.04
CA ALA A 76 14.50 -15.98 -11.14
C ALA A 76 13.27 -15.42 -11.89
N ALA A 77 13.39 -15.12 -13.18
CA ALA A 77 12.28 -14.66 -14.02
C ALA A 77 11.48 -15.81 -14.64
N ALA A 78 11.84 -17.08 -14.41
CA ALA A 78 11.13 -18.23 -14.95
C ALA A 78 9.74 -18.36 -14.32
N ILE A 79 8.72 -18.42 -15.16
CA ILE A 79 7.33 -18.72 -14.76
C ILE A 79 6.93 -19.99 -15.49
N GLY A 80 6.43 -21.00 -14.75
CA GLY A 80 5.88 -22.21 -15.32
C GLY A 80 4.59 -21.96 -16.10
N GLU A 81 4.05 -23.01 -16.73
CA GLU A 81 2.72 -22.90 -17.36
C GLU A 81 1.65 -22.55 -16.30
N TYR A 82 0.73 -21.66 -16.70
CA TYR A 82 -0.40 -21.27 -15.85
C TYR A 82 -1.64 -20.97 -16.69
N CYS A 83 -2.81 -21.05 -16.08
CA CYS A 83 -4.07 -20.62 -16.68
C CYS A 83 -4.30 -19.15 -16.33
N GLN A 84 -4.33 -18.27 -17.33
CA GLN A 84 -4.75 -16.89 -17.14
C GLN A 84 -6.26 -16.77 -17.35
N VAL A 85 -6.95 -16.21 -16.35
CA VAL A 85 -8.39 -15.98 -16.37
C VAL A 85 -8.65 -14.47 -16.27
N LYS A 86 -9.43 -13.92 -17.18
CA LYS A 86 -9.92 -12.54 -17.14
C LYS A 86 -11.43 -12.52 -17.10
N GLY A 87 -11.99 -11.64 -16.28
CA GLY A 87 -13.45 -11.56 -16.16
C GLY A 87 -13.93 -10.22 -15.63
N GLU A 88 -15.23 -10.16 -15.43
CA GLU A 88 -15.94 -8.97 -14.98
C GLU A 88 -16.92 -9.34 -13.87
N ILE A 89 -16.99 -8.50 -12.82
CA ILE A 89 -18.01 -8.55 -11.79
C ILE A 89 -19.01 -7.43 -12.07
N ASN A 90 -20.28 -7.78 -12.19
CA ASN A 90 -21.32 -6.84 -12.59
C ASN A 90 -21.81 -6.03 -11.40
N PRO A 91 -22.01 -4.72 -11.54
CA PRO A 91 -22.54 -3.87 -10.49
C PRO A 91 -24.03 -4.13 -10.23
N VAL A 92 -24.56 -3.58 -9.14
CA VAL A 92 -26.01 -3.49 -8.87
C VAL A 92 -26.58 -2.27 -9.58
N ASP A 93 -25.92 -1.13 -9.52
CA ASP A 93 -26.26 0.05 -10.28
C ASP A 93 -25.87 -0.13 -11.76
N PRO A 94 -26.81 -0.20 -12.71
CA PRO A 94 -26.50 -0.40 -14.12
C PRO A 94 -25.68 0.73 -14.75
N ALA A 95 -25.58 1.89 -14.10
CA ALA A 95 -24.73 3.01 -14.52
C ALA A 95 -23.31 2.91 -14.00
N ALA A 96 -23.04 2.05 -13.02
CA ALA A 96 -21.70 1.84 -12.49
C ALA A 96 -20.85 1.01 -13.44
N PRO A 97 -19.53 1.28 -13.53
CA PRO A 97 -18.60 0.42 -14.24
C PRO A 97 -18.50 -0.97 -13.59
N LYS A 98 -18.23 -1.98 -14.40
CA LYS A 98 -17.92 -3.32 -13.92
C LYS A 98 -16.53 -3.35 -13.28
N ILE A 99 -16.33 -4.28 -12.33
CA ILE A 99 -14.99 -4.59 -11.82
C ILE A 99 -14.35 -5.57 -12.80
N LYS A 100 -13.25 -5.20 -13.45
CA LYS A 100 -12.43 -6.11 -14.24
C LYS A 100 -11.39 -6.77 -13.33
N PHE A 101 -11.17 -8.07 -13.52
CA PHE A 101 -10.18 -8.82 -12.76
C PHE A 101 -9.33 -9.73 -13.65
N GLN A 102 -8.15 -10.07 -13.13
CA GLN A 102 -7.29 -11.14 -13.64
C GLN A 102 -6.98 -12.10 -12.50
N LEU A 103 -6.97 -13.41 -12.82
CA LEU A 103 -6.56 -14.50 -11.93
C LEU A 103 -5.63 -15.41 -12.72
N ASP A 104 -4.44 -15.66 -12.20
CA ASP A 104 -3.44 -16.56 -12.77
C ASP A 104 -3.29 -17.79 -11.89
N LEU A 105 -3.55 -18.97 -12.47
CA LEU A 105 -3.63 -20.26 -11.79
C LEU A 105 -2.45 -21.13 -12.24
N PRO A 106 -1.39 -21.29 -11.42
CA PRO A 106 -0.20 -22.05 -11.80
C PRO A 106 -0.49 -23.56 -11.86
N GLY A 107 0.12 -24.26 -12.82
CA GLY A 107 0.02 -25.72 -12.89
C GLY A 107 0.60 -26.44 -11.67
N ALA A 108 1.68 -25.88 -11.09
CA ALA A 108 2.30 -26.36 -9.84
C ALA A 108 1.86 -25.50 -8.65
N TRP A 109 0.57 -25.59 -8.28
CA TRP A 109 0.01 -24.79 -7.21
C TRP A 109 0.51 -25.20 -5.82
N ASN A 110 0.99 -24.23 -5.04
CA ASN A 110 1.50 -24.42 -3.68
C ASN A 110 0.40 -24.33 -2.59
N HIS A 111 -0.86 -24.35 -2.97
CA HIS A 111 -2.04 -24.16 -2.12
C HIS A 111 -2.10 -22.79 -1.42
N LYS A 112 -1.50 -21.76 -1.99
CA LYS A 112 -1.56 -20.39 -1.50
C LYS A 112 -2.18 -19.47 -2.54
N ALA A 113 -2.78 -18.39 -2.08
CA ALA A 113 -3.30 -17.32 -2.91
C ALA A 113 -2.69 -15.98 -2.52
N LEU A 114 -2.51 -15.09 -3.48
CA LEU A 114 -2.02 -13.73 -3.24
C LEU A 114 -2.78 -12.74 -4.13
N MET A 115 -3.40 -11.74 -3.50
CA MET A 115 -4.03 -10.61 -4.18
C MET A 115 -3.08 -9.42 -4.20
N PHE A 116 -2.96 -8.78 -5.35
CA PHE A 116 -2.24 -7.51 -5.50
C PHE A 116 -3.20 -6.34 -5.39
N GLY A 117 -2.80 -5.32 -4.61
CA GLY A 117 -3.45 -4.02 -4.56
C GLY A 117 -3.04 -3.12 -5.70
N GLY A 118 -3.81 -2.07 -5.92
CA GLY A 118 -3.57 -1.09 -6.99
C GLY A 118 -2.72 0.11 -6.57
N GLY A 119 -2.86 1.23 -7.31
CA GLY A 119 -2.13 2.47 -7.04
C GLY A 119 -2.85 3.72 -7.54
N GLY A 120 -2.65 4.85 -6.89
CA GLY A 120 -3.38 6.09 -7.19
C GLY A 120 -4.88 5.90 -7.00
N TYR A 121 -5.67 6.37 -7.96
CA TYR A 121 -7.11 6.07 -8.01
C TYR A 121 -7.42 4.73 -8.71
N ASN A 122 -6.41 3.84 -8.92
CA ASN A 122 -6.57 2.54 -9.60
C ASN A 122 -7.03 2.67 -11.07
N GLY A 123 -8.02 1.93 -11.52
CA GLY A 123 -8.59 2.01 -12.86
C GLY A 123 -7.91 1.14 -13.92
N THR A 124 -6.92 0.36 -13.52
CA THR A 124 -6.28 -0.69 -14.32
C THR A 124 -6.07 -1.92 -13.46
N VAL A 125 -6.20 -3.11 -14.05
CA VAL A 125 -5.89 -4.34 -13.34
C VAL A 125 -4.37 -4.45 -13.18
N PRO A 126 -3.82 -4.53 -11.95
CA PRO A 126 -2.40 -4.81 -11.75
C PRO A 126 -1.99 -6.13 -12.39
N ASP A 127 -0.74 -6.22 -12.84
CA ASP A 127 -0.19 -7.46 -13.41
C ASP A 127 -0.16 -8.57 -12.35
N ALA A 128 -1.07 -9.53 -12.46
CA ALA A 128 -1.16 -10.66 -11.55
C ALA A 128 0.06 -11.60 -11.64
N SER A 129 0.87 -11.52 -12.70
CA SER A 129 2.17 -12.21 -12.81
C SER A 129 3.34 -11.38 -12.26
N GLY A 130 3.05 -10.19 -11.70
CA GLY A 130 4.02 -9.24 -11.16
C GLY A 130 4.67 -9.67 -9.85
N ASN A 131 5.44 -8.74 -9.24
CA ASN A 131 6.06 -8.94 -7.94
C ASN A 131 5.31 -8.15 -6.85
N VAL A 132 5.53 -8.50 -5.58
CA VAL A 132 5.10 -7.67 -4.47
C VAL A 132 5.83 -6.32 -4.49
N PRO A 133 5.24 -5.23 -3.94
CA PRO A 133 5.92 -3.94 -3.90
C PRO A 133 7.31 -4.04 -3.24
N ALA A 134 8.32 -3.41 -3.84
CA ALA A 134 9.73 -3.49 -3.45
C ALA A 134 10.29 -4.93 -3.39
N GLY A 135 9.66 -5.91 -4.04
CA GLY A 135 10.17 -7.28 -4.14
C GLY A 135 11.43 -7.34 -4.99
N PRO A 136 12.44 -8.15 -4.59
CA PRO A 136 13.69 -8.29 -5.34
C PRO A 136 13.43 -8.84 -6.76
N VAL A 137 14.16 -8.32 -7.74
CA VAL A 137 14.03 -8.76 -9.15
C VAL A 137 14.77 -10.06 -9.44
N ASP A 138 15.70 -10.43 -8.57
CA ASP A 138 16.53 -11.64 -8.62
C ASP A 138 15.91 -12.82 -7.84
N MET A 139 14.72 -12.64 -7.29
CA MET A 139 13.94 -13.68 -6.62
C MET A 139 12.72 -14.08 -7.46
N PRO A 140 12.29 -15.36 -7.39
CA PRO A 140 11.06 -15.78 -8.08
C PRO A 140 9.84 -15.01 -7.61
N LYS A 141 9.05 -14.52 -8.56
CA LYS A 141 7.79 -13.83 -8.32
C LYS A 141 6.72 -14.77 -7.71
N PRO A 142 5.67 -14.27 -7.06
CA PRO A 142 4.65 -15.10 -6.41
C PRO A 142 4.07 -16.19 -7.32
N LEU A 143 3.69 -15.88 -8.57
CA LEU A 143 3.18 -16.88 -9.52
C LEU A 143 4.21 -17.97 -9.81
N ALA A 144 5.50 -17.61 -9.99
CA ALA A 144 6.60 -18.56 -10.18
C ALA A 144 6.86 -19.43 -8.94
N ARG A 145 6.48 -18.95 -7.74
CA ARG A 145 6.53 -19.69 -6.47
C ARG A 145 5.32 -20.60 -6.28
N GLY A 146 4.41 -20.63 -7.24
CA GLY A 146 3.21 -21.49 -7.23
C GLY A 146 1.99 -20.87 -6.56
N TYR A 147 1.95 -19.57 -6.29
CA TYR A 147 0.74 -18.92 -5.80
C TYR A 147 -0.31 -18.80 -6.91
N ALA A 148 -1.58 -19.01 -6.60
CA ALA A 148 -2.67 -18.44 -7.38
C ALA A 148 -2.71 -16.92 -7.11
N THR A 149 -2.48 -16.12 -8.14
CA THR A 149 -2.34 -14.66 -8.00
C THR A 149 -3.48 -13.94 -8.70
N PHE A 150 -3.99 -12.86 -8.11
CA PHE A 150 -5.11 -12.12 -8.68
C PHE A 150 -5.12 -10.63 -8.31
N ALA A 151 -5.83 -9.85 -9.12
CA ALA A 151 -6.00 -8.42 -8.94
C ALA A 151 -7.26 -7.92 -9.65
N SER A 152 -7.68 -6.69 -9.36
CA SER A 152 -8.77 -6.00 -10.06
C SER A 152 -8.45 -4.52 -10.30
N ASP A 153 -9.25 -3.89 -11.18
CA ASP A 153 -9.18 -2.44 -11.44
C ASP A 153 -9.96 -1.59 -10.42
N SER A 154 -10.46 -2.22 -9.36
CA SER A 154 -11.28 -1.60 -8.31
C SER A 154 -12.64 -1.06 -8.77
N GLY A 155 -13.14 -1.52 -9.91
CA GLY A 155 -14.50 -1.23 -10.37
C GLY A 155 -14.65 0.03 -11.20
N HIS A 156 -13.62 0.44 -11.91
CA HIS A 156 -13.67 1.48 -12.93
C HIS A 156 -12.47 1.34 -13.88
N GLN A 157 -12.53 2.02 -15.03
CA GLN A 157 -11.45 2.03 -16.01
C GLN A 157 -10.95 3.46 -16.20
N ALA A 158 -9.66 3.66 -15.96
CA ALA A 158 -9.02 4.97 -16.07
C ALA A 158 -8.97 5.48 -17.52
N ASN A 159 -9.12 6.79 -17.68
CA ASN A 159 -8.88 7.51 -18.93
C ASN A 159 -7.37 7.78 -19.15
N GLN A 160 -7.03 8.75 -20.02
CA GLN A 160 -5.65 9.10 -20.36
C GLN A 160 -4.82 9.64 -19.18
N LEU A 161 -5.47 10.02 -18.07
CA LEU A 161 -4.77 10.41 -16.83
C LEU A 161 -4.21 9.18 -16.09
N GLY A 162 -4.57 7.96 -16.51
CA GLY A 162 -4.15 6.73 -15.85
C GLY A 162 -4.61 6.71 -14.39
N SER A 163 -3.76 6.27 -13.48
CA SER A 163 -4.08 6.17 -12.05
C SER A 163 -4.40 7.50 -11.34
N ARG A 164 -4.40 8.63 -12.05
CA ARG A 164 -4.85 9.92 -11.52
C ARG A 164 -6.28 10.27 -11.90
N ASP A 165 -6.94 9.45 -12.72
CA ASP A 165 -8.31 9.70 -13.14
C ASP A 165 -9.30 9.48 -12.00
N GLY A 166 -9.95 10.57 -11.58
CA GLY A 166 -11.00 10.57 -10.56
C GLY A 166 -12.42 10.57 -11.13
N SER A 167 -12.61 10.48 -12.45
CA SER A 167 -13.94 10.65 -13.09
C SER A 167 -15.01 9.68 -12.60
N PHE A 168 -14.63 8.49 -12.16
CA PHE A 168 -15.53 7.50 -11.56
C PHE A 168 -16.18 7.97 -10.26
N GLY A 169 -15.61 8.98 -9.60
CA GLY A 169 -16.13 9.58 -8.37
C GLY A 169 -17.54 10.16 -8.49
N GLN A 170 -18.07 10.31 -9.70
CA GLN A 170 -19.45 10.71 -9.97
C GLN A 170 -20.48 9.60 -9.71
N ASN A 171 -20.05 8.32 -9.64
CA ASN A 171 -20.91 7.17 -9.36
C ASN A 171 -20.63 6.61 -7.95
N ASP A 172 -21.69 6.44 -7.15
CA ASP A 172 -21.54 6.04 -5.74
C ASP A 172 -21.12 4.56 -5.59
N GLU A 173 -21.56 3.64 -6.45
CA GLU A 173 -21.11 2.24 -6.39
C GLU A 173 -19.64 2.12 -6.81
N ALA A 174 -19.21 2.88 -7.82
CA ALA A 174 -17.81 2.93 -8.22
C ALA A 174 -16.93 3.47 -7.08
N LEU A 175 -17.38 4.49 -6.35
CA LEU A 175 -16.70 4.99 -5.15
C LEU A 175 -16.62 3.94 -4.04
N GLN A 176 -17.70 3.19 -3.78
CA GLN A 176 -17.70 2.11 -2.79
C GLN A 176 -16.74 0.98 -3.19
N ASN A 177 -16.75 0.60 -4.48
CA ASN A 177 -15.82 -0.39 -5.01
C ASN A 177 -14.36 0.05 -4.83
N PHE A 178 -14.03 1.29 -5.21
CA PHE A 178 -12.71 1.88 -4.98
C PHE A 178 -12.34 1.96 -3.49
N ALA A 179 -13.29 2.27 -2.62
CA ALA A 179 -13.06 2.36 -1.18
C ALA A 179 -12.79 1.01 -0.51
N GLY A 180 -13.01 -0.11 -1.22
CA GLY A 180 -12.65 -1.44 -0.75
C GLY A 180 -13.59 -2.57 -1.15
N ASP A 181 -14.84 -2.32 -1.53
CA ASP A 181 -15.77 -3.40 -1.83
C ASP A 181 -15.31 -4.29 -2.99
N ALA A 182 -14.60 -3.71 -3.98
CA ALA A 182 -13.99 -4.47 -5.07
C ALA A 182 -13.01 -5.53 -4.58
N LEU A 183 -12.32 -5.31 -3.46
CA LEU A 183 -11.36 -6.26 -2.89
C LEU A 183 -12.06 -7.57 -2.48
N LYS A 184 -13.14 -7.43 -1.71
CA LYS A 184 -13.94 -8.58 -1.26
C LYS A 184 -14.61 -9.29 -2.44
N LYS A 185 -15.25 -8.53 -3.34
CA LYS A 185 -15.90 -9.10 -4.52
C LYS A 185 -14.92 -9.88 -5.38
N THR A 186 -13.74 -9.32 -5.64
CA THR A 186 -12.67 -10.00 -6.43
C THR A 186 -12.12 -11.23 -5.72
N HIS A 187 -11.88 -11.14 -4.40
CA HIS A 187 -11.43 -12.27 -3.58
C HIS A 187 -12.41 -13.45 -3.69
N ASP A 188 -13.71 -13.21 -3.49
CA ASP A 188 -14.69 -14.28 -3.51
C ASP A 188 -14.81 -14.94 -4.89
N VAL A 189 -14.77 -14.14 -5.97
CA VAL A 189 -14.72 -14.64 -7.34
C VAL A 189 -13.46 -15.48 -7.58
N ALA A 190 -12.30 -15.01 -7.12
CA ALA A 190 -11.04 -15.74 -7.26
C ALA A 190 -11.09 -17.08 -6.52
N LEU A 191 -11.58 -17.12 -5.28
CA LEU A 191 -11.73 -18.37 -4.52
C LEU A 191 -12.72 -19.33 -5.18
N TYR A 192 -13.82 -18.82 -5.74
CA TYR A 192 -14.76 -19.63 -6.50
C TYR A 192 -14.06 -20.30 -7.69
N LEU A 193 -13.31 -19.55 -8.50
CA LEU A 193 -12.60 -20.07 -9.68
C LEU A 193 -11.44 -21.01 -9.31
N ILE A 194 -10.68 -20.71 -8.26
CA ILE A 194 -9.65 -21.59 -7.69
C ILE A 194 -10.27 -22.96 -7.34
N LYS A 195 -11.39 -22.95 -6.64
CA LYS A 195 -12.11 -24.17 -6.26
C LYS A 195 -12.56 -24.99 -7.48
N GLN A 196 -13.01 -24.33 -8.56
CA GLN A 196 -13.42 -25.02 -9.79
C GLN A 196 -12.21 -25.63 -10.52
N TYR A 197 -11.11 -24.87 -10.61
CA TYR A 197 -9.92 -25.30 -11.34
C TYR A 197 -9.13 -26.41 -10.62
N TYR A 198 -9.01 -26.34 -9.29
CA TYR A 198 -8.25 -27.32 -8.50
C TYR A 198 -9.15 -28.37 -7.81
N ALA A 199 -10.16 -28.87 -8.50
CA ALA A 199 -10.98 -30.02 -8.06
C ALA A 199 -11.60 -29.87 -6.66
N GLY A 200 -12.05 -28.68 -6.31
CA GLY A 200 -12.70 -28.39 -5.02
C GLY A 200 -11.73 -27.91 -3.93
N ALA A 201 -10.42 -27.86 -4.19
CA ALA A 201 -9.45 -27.35 -3.23
C ALA A 201 -9.53 -25.82 -3.09
N LEU A 202 -9.31 -25.35 -1.87
CA LEU A 202 -9.19 -23.93 -1.53
C LEU A 202 -7.78 -23.61 -1.04
N PRO A 203 -7.33 -22.34 -1.10
CA PRO A 203 -6.05 -21.95 -0.52
C PRO A 203 -5.99 -22.28 0.96
N GLN A 204 -4.86 -22.82 1.40
CA GLN A 204 -4.57 -23.02 2.83
C GLN A 204 -4.11 -21.72 3.47
N LYS A 205 -3.53 -20.82 2.67
CA LYS A 205 -3.07 -19.50 3.06
C LYS A 205 -3.43 -18.48 2.01
N SER A 206 -3.92 -17.32 2.46
CA SER A 206 -4.27 -16.17 1.62
C SER A 206 -3.48 -14.94 2.04
N TYR A 207 -2.81 -14.31 1.08
CA TYR A 207 -1.98 -13.14 1.29
C TYR A 207 -2.48 -11.95 0.46
N PHE A 208 -2.22 -10.75 0.95
CA PHE A 208 -2.42 -9.50 0.21
C PHE A 208 -1.12 -8.70 0.19
N ALA A 209 -0.78 -8.10 -0.96
CA ALA A 209 0.39 -7.24 -1.07
C ALA A 209 0.06 -5.96 -1.82
N GLY A 210 0.36 -4.81 -1.23
CA GLY A 210 0.11 -3.52 -1.88
C GLY A 210 0.95 -2.39 -1.34
N GLY A 211 1.17 -1.39 -2.19
CA GLY A 211 1.81 -0.12 -1.85
C GLY A 211 0.90 1.06 -2.21
N SER A 212 1.08 2.21 -1.56
CA SER A 212 0.26 3.39 -1.82
C SER A 212 -1.23 3.12 -1.52
N THR A 213 -2.12 3.33 -2.49
CA THR A 213 -3.52 2.88 -2.41
C THR A 213 -3.61 1.38 -2.12
N GLY A 214 -2.76 0.55 -2.75
CA GLY A 214 -2.67 -0.87 -2.44
C GLY A 214 -2.26 -1.15 -0.99
N GLY A 215 -1.44 -0.31 -0.39
CA GLY A 215 -1.14 -0.36 1.05
C GLY A 215 -2.34 0.00 1.92
N ARG A 216 -3.17 0.97 1.52
CA ARG A 216 -4.48 1.24 2.13
C ARG A 216 -5.40 0.02 2.00
N GLU A 217 -5.43 -0.60 0.82
CA GLU A 217 -6.23 -1.80 0.54
C GLU A 217 -5.79 -2.98 1.41
N ALA A 218 -4.48 -3.18 1.61
CA ALA A 218 -3.94 -4.20 2.51
C ALA A 218 -4.39 -4.00 3.96
N LEU A 219 -4.42 -2.76 4.45
CA LEU A 219 -4.99 -2.44 5.76
C LEU A 219 -6.51 -2.61 5.78
N ALA A 220 -7.21 -2.24 4.69
CA ALA A 220 -8.66 -2.40 4.59
C ALA A 220 -9.10 -3.87 4.68
N VAL A 221 -8.40 -4.79 4.01
CA VAL A 221 -8.75 -6.22 4.07
C VAL A 221 -8.50 -6.81 5.45
N ALA A 222 -7.42 -6.41 6.14
CA ALA A 222 -7.17 -6.81 7.52
C ALA A 222 -8.22 -6.28 8.52
N GLN A 223 -8.76 -5.07 8.27
CA GLN A 223 -9.76 -4.42 9.12
C GLN A 223 -11.19 -4.90 8.87
N ARG A 224 -11.56 -5.07 7.60
CA ARG A 224 -12.96 -5.30 7.18
C ARG A 224 -13.29 -6.79 7.03
N TRP A 225 -12.33 -7.60 6.56
CA TRP A 225 -12.50 -9.03 6.29
C TRP A 225 -11.35 -9.86 6.90
N PRO A 226 -11.13 -9.75 8.22
CA PRO A 226 -10.00 -10.38 8.89
C PRO A 226 -9.98 -11.91 8.77
N GLN A 227 -11.11 -12.53 8.45
CA GLN A 227 -11.21 -13.99 8.31
C GLN A 227 -10.71 -14.50 6.95
N ASP A 228 -10.56 -13.63 5.97
CA ASP A 228 -10.20 -14.00 4.60
C ASP A 228 -8.67 -14.03 4.38
N TRP A 229 -7.88 -13.45 5.29
CA TRP A 229 -6.45 -13.19 5.08
C TRP A 229 -5.58 -13.68 6.22
N ASP A 230 -4.44 -14.32 5.88
CA ASP A 230 -3.44 -14.80 6.84
C ASP A 230 -2.27 -13.83 7.00
N GLY A 231 -1.96 -13.04 5.97
CA GLY A 231 -0.88 -12.08 6.02
C GLY A 231 -1.02 -10.96 5.00
N VAL A 232 -0.55 -9.76 5.35
CA VAL A 232 -0.59 -8.61 4.45
C VAL A 232 0.76 -7.88 4.43
N ILE A 233 1.18 -7.45 3.23
CA ILE A 233 2.33 -6.57 2.98
C ILE A 233 1.77 -5.18 2.69
N VAL A 234 2.19 -4.20 3.49
CA VAL A 234 1.68 -2.83 3.51
C VAL A 234 2.85 -1.87 3.27
N LEU A 235 3.04 -1.39 2.04
CA LEU A 235 4.10 -0.43 1.75
C LEU A 235 3.53 0.97 1.53
N TYR A 236 4.17 1.98 2.13
CA TYR A 236 3.83 3.41 2.00
C TYR A 236 2.31 3.67 1.88
N PRO A 237 1.48 3.22 2.85
CA PRO A 237 0.03 3.17 2.71
C PRO A 237 -0.61 4.56 2.76
N ALA A 238 -1.44 4.87 1.77
CA ALA A 238 -2.33 6.04 1.81
C ALA A 238 -3.58 5.76 2.66
N TRP A 239 -3.39 5.32 3.91
CA TRP A 239 -4.48 4.80 4.75
C TRP A 239 -5.59 5.82 5.05
N ALA A 240 -5.25 7.10 5.21
CA ALA A 240 -6.19 8.20 5.37
C ALA A 240 -6.34 8.94 4.03
N ALA A 241 -6.90 8.27 3.00
CA ALA A 241 -6.85 8.72 1.62
C ALA A 241 -7.54 10.07 1.39
N ALA A 242 -8.76 10.26 1.89
CA ALA A 242 -9.48 11.52 1.73
C ALA A 242 -8.87 12.65 2.60
N SER A 243 -8.33 12.31 3.77
CA SER A 243 -7.58 13.27 4.60
C SER A 243 -6.26 13.69 3.92
N LEU A 244 -5.61 12.77 3.20
CA LEU A 244 -4.43 13.04 2.36
C LEU A 244 -4.79 13.96 1.19
N ASP A 245 -5.92 13.74 0.51
CA ASP A 245 -6.39 14.63 -0.56
C ASP A 245 -6.60 16.07 -0.07
N LEU A 246 -7.09 16.26 1.16
CA LEU A 246 -7.20 17.59 1.78
C LEU A 246 -5.81 18.23 2.04
N GLN A 247 -4.82 17.45 2.46
CA GLN A 247 -3.44 17.94 2.59
C GLN A 247 -2.85 18.28 1.21
N PHE A 248 -3.14 17.47 0.18
CA PHE A 248 -2.78 17.79 -1.20
C PHE A 248 -3.37 19.14 -1.65
N GLY A 249 -4.62 19.41 -1.28
CA GLY A 249 -5.25 20.71 -1.55
C GLY A 249 -4.50 21.89 -0.94
N ARG A 250 -4.09 21.74 0.32
CA ARG A 250 -3.30 22.77 1.00
C ARG A 250 -1.96 23.01 0.31
N ILE A 251 -1.26 21.93 -0.07
CA ILE A 251 0.03 22.00 -0.79
C ILE A 251 -0.17 22.61 -2.17
N THR A 252 -1.18 22.16 -2.92
CA THR A 252 -1.49 22.63 -4.28
C THR A 252 -1.72 24.13 -4.28
N ARG A 253 -2.53 24.64 -3.37
CA ARG A 253 -2.81 26.08 -3.25
C ARG A 253 -1.56 26.88 -2.88
N ALA A 254 -0.69 26.33 -2.03
CA ALA A 254 0.56 26.99 -1.66
C ALA A 254 1.52 27.12 -2.86
N PHE A 255 1.70 26.04 -3.62
CA PHE A 255 2.58 26.04 -4.79
C PHE A 255 1.96 26.71 -6.03
N ALA A 256 0.65 26.91 -6.08
CA ALA A 256 -0.02 27.69 -7.12
C ALA A 256 0.20 29.22 -6.97
N MET A 257 0.67 29.67 -5.80
CA MET A 257 0.96 31.09 -5.58
C MET A 257 2.10 31.58 -6.49
N PRO A 258 2.03 32.84 -6.98
CA PRO A 258 3.10 33.42 -7.80
C PRO A 258 4.48 33.30 -7.13
N GLY A 259 5.47 32.77 -7.87
CA GLY A 259 6.85 32.65 -7.40
C GLY A 259 7.09 31.55 -6.34
N ALA A 260 6.10 30.72 -6.02
CA ALA A 260 6.23 29.66 -5.01
C ALA A 260 6.78 28.35 -5.58
N TYR A 261 6.66 28.10 -6.88
CA TYR A 261 7.08 26.86 -7.51
C TYR A 261 8.59 26.82 -7.76
N LEU A 262 9.20 25.65 -7.52
CA LEU A 262 10.64 25.45 -7.69
C LEU A 262 10.94 24.80 -9.05
N ASN A 263 11.84 25.39 -9.82
CA ASN A 263 12.42 24.72 -10.98
C ASN A 263 13.42 23.61 -10.55
N LEU A 264 13.91 22.84 -11.51
CA LEU A 264 14.80 21.68 -11.24
C LEU A 264 16.12 22.10 -10.55
N ALA A 265 16.69 23.26 -10.91
CA ALA A 265 17.92 23.74 -10.31
C ALA A 265 17.73 24.05 -8.81
N LYS A 266 16.63 24.69 -8.46
CA LYS A 266 16.29 25.02 -7.05
C LYS A 266 15.98 23.78 -6.20
N ARG A 267 15.34 22.76 -6.79
CA ARG A 267 15.15 21.46 -6.12
C ARG A 267 16.50 20.82 -5.79
N LYS A 268 17.44 20.87 -6.73
CA LYS A 268 18.81 20.37 -6.52
C LYS A 268 19.53 21.13 -5.40
N VAL A 269 19.46 22.46 -5.41
CA VAL A 269 20.07 23.31 -4.37
C VAL A 269 19.50 23.00 -2.98
N LEU A 270 18.18 22.84 -2.86
CA LEU A 270 17.54 22.45 -1.62
C LEU A 270 18.00 21.06 -1.16
N TYR A 271 18.02 20.08 -2.08
CA TYR A 271 18.47 18.71 -1.80
C TYR A 271 19.91 18.69 -1.29
N ASP A 272 20.82 19.36 -1.99
CA ASP A 272 22.24 19.41 -1.61
C ASP A 272 22.45 20.10 -0.25
N ALA A 273 21.72 21.19 0.03
CA ALA A 273 21.78 21.89 1.31
C ALA A 273 21.28 21.00 2.46
N ALA A 274 20.21 20.24 2.25
CA ALA A 274 19.69 19.31 3.24
C ALA A 274 20.67 18.15 3.48
N LEU A 275 21.25 17.55 2.43
CA LEU A 275 22.30 16.54 2.58
C LEU A 275 23.53 17.10 3.30
N GLN A 276 24.02 18.29 2.92
CA GLN A 276 25.16 18.90 3.60
C GLN A 276 24.94 19.06 5.11
N ALA A 277 23.71 19.40 5.51
CA ALA A 277 23.36 19.62 6.91
C ALA A 277 23.07 18.32 7.68
N CYS A 278 22.45 17.32 7.03
CA CYS A 278 21.79 16.21 7.73
C CYS A 278 22.47 14.84 7.51
N ASP A 279 23.21 14.64 6.41
CA ASP A 279 23.74 13.35 6.02
C ASP A 279 24.62 12.70 7.13
N ALA A 280 25.40 13.52 7.85
CA ALA A 280 26.26 13.04 8.93
C ALA A 280 25.54 12.77 10.27
N LEU A 281 24.23 12.99 10.37
CA LEU A 281 23.48 12.84 11.63
C LEU A 281 23.32 11.38 12.07
N ASP A 282 23.59 10.43 11.18
CA ASP A 282 23.62 9.01 11.46
C ASP A 282 25.04 8.45 11.69
N GLY A 283 26.07 9.34 11.69
CA GLY A 283 27.46 9.00 11.93
C GLY A 283 28.31 8.82 10.68
N VAL A 284 27.76 8.97 9.47
CA VAL A 284 28.48 8.84 8.20
C VAL A 284 27.94 9.81 7.15
N ARG A 285 28.74 10.11 6.13
CA ARG A 285 28.29 10.81 4.92
C ARG A 285 28.24 9.82 3.76
N ASP A 286 27.07 9.30 3.48
CA ASP A 286 26.83 8.27 2.46
C ASP A 286 25.71 8.63 1.46
N GLY A 287 25.21 9.87 1.53
CA GLY A 287 24.15 10.37 0.68
C GLY A 287 22.75 9.98 1.13
N LEU A 288 22.58 9.43 2.34
CA LEU A 288 21.30 9.06 2.92
C LEU A 288 21.08 9.76 4.27
N ILE A 289 19.91 10.32 4.46
CA ILE A 289 19.51 10.88 5.76
C ILE A 289 18.74 9.80 6.52
N SER A 290 19.43 9.05 7.39
CA SER A 290 18.81 7.98 8.18
C SER A 290 18.16 8.53 9.46
N ASN A 291 18.74 9.57 10.08
CA ASN A 291 18.15 10.25 11.23
C ASN A 291 17.26 11.42 10.77
N MET A 292 16.14 11.06 10.13
CA MET A 292 15.21 12.04 9.55
C MET A 292 14.57 12.96 10.62
N GLN A 293 14.34 12.45 11.84
CA GLN A 293 13.77 13.24 12.92
C GLN A 293 14.73 14.38 13.32
N ALA A 294 16.01 14.09 13.47
CA ALA A 294 17.01 15.12 13.77
C ALA A 294 17.15 16.14 12.62
N CYS A 295 17.11 15.67 11.38
CA CYS A 295 17.13 16.56 10.22
C CYS A 295 15.91 17.50 10.20
N ASN A 296 14.71 16.98 10.38
CA ASN A 296 13.48 17.77 10.39
C ASN A 296 13.44 18.82 11.52
N SER A 297 14.14 18.58 12.63
CA SER A 297 14.19 19.51 13.76
C SER A 297 15.29 20.57 13.64
N SER A 298 16.36 20.28 12.88
CA SER A 298 17.53 21.16 12.81
C SER A 298 17.65 21.94 11.50
N PHE A 299 17.13 21.42 10.38
CA PHE A 299 17.24 22.09 9.08
C PHE A 299 16.08 23.07 8.85
N ASP A 300 16.43 24.35 8.63
CA ASP A 300 15.50 25.40 8.18
C ASP A 300 16.04 26.08 6.92
N PRO A 301 15.38 25.97 5.76
CA PRO A 301 15.84 26.58 4.51
C PRO A 301 15.95 28.11 4.57
N ALA A 302 15.30 28.75 5.55
CA ALA A 302 15.41 30.21 5.73
C ALA A 302 16.77 30.65 6.30
N THR A 303 17.45 29.78 7.04
CA THR A 303 18.73 30.04 7.71
C THR A 303 19.86 29.12 7.26
N ALA A 304 19.53 28.05 6.53
CA ALA A 304 20.52 27.10 6.03
C ALA A 304 21.48 27.74 5.02
N THR A 305 22.64 27.10 4.87
CA THR A 305 23.65 27.48 3.87
C THR A 305 24.02 26.28 3.01
N LEU A 306 24.44 26.52 1.79
CA LEU A 306 25.10 25.53 0.93
C LEU A 306 26.49 26.06 0.56
N ASN A 307 27.54 25.32 0.93
CA ASN A 307 28.95 25.71 0.72
C ASN A 307 29.28 27.11 1.25
N GLY A 308 28.68 27.50 2.38
CA GLY A 308 28.86 28.81 3.03
C GLY A 308 28.00 29.96 2.46
N ALA A 309 27.29 29.73 1.35
CA ALA A 309 26.35 30.70 0.81
C ALA A 309 24.93 30.50 1.42
N PRO A 310 24.20 31.57 1.79
CA PRO A 310 22.83 31.46 2.27
C PRO A 310 21.93 30.77 1.24
N LEU A 311 21.11 29.82 1.71
CA LEU A 311 20.11 29.15 0.87
C LEU A 311 18.94 30.09 0.53
N ARG A 312 18.59 31.00 1.42
CA ARG A 312 17.58 32.05 1.19
C ARG A 312 18.14 33.16 0.34
N CYS A 313 17.45 33.58 -0.71
CA CYS A 313 17.85 34.71 -1.57
C CYS A 313 17.97 36.00 -0.78
N ALA A 314 18.88 36.88 -1.20
CA ALA A 314 19.04 38.19 -0.60
C ALA A 314 17.71 38.98 -0.65
N GLY A 315 17.29 39.52 0.50
CA GLY A 315 15.99 40.19 0.62
C GLY A 315 14.76 39.27 0.46
N GLY A 316 14.94 37.95 0.34
CA GLY A 316 13.84 36.99 0.16
C GLY A 316 13.22 36.96 -1.24
N ILE A 317 13.84 37.64 -2.20
CA ILE A 317 13.33 37.82 -3.58
C ILE A 317 14.33 37.26 -4.57
N GLU A 318 13.83 36.57 -5.61
CA GLU A 318 14.68 36.12 -6.71
C GLU A 318 15.27 37.29 -7.49
N ALA A 319 16.58 37.26 -7.72
CA ALA A 319 17.20 38.16 -8.68
C ALA A 319 16.75 37.82 -10.11
N VAL A 320 16.67 38.82 -10.96
CA VAL A 320 16.36 38.62 -12.38
C VAL A 320 17.57 38.00 -13.08
N GLY A 321 17.37 36.82 -13.72
CA GLY A 321 18.40 36.09 -14.47
C GLY A 321 18.83 34.78 -13.83
N ASN A 322 19.77 34.03 -14.48
CA ASN A 322 20.19 32.68 -14.07
C ASN A 322 20.89 32.63 -12.69
N SER A 323 21.29 33.74 -12.09
CA SER A 323 21.84 33.82 -10.74
C SER A 323 20.79 33.49 -9.66
N SER A 324 19.51 33.52 -10.00
CA SER A 324 18.40 33.17 -9.11
C SER A 324 18.32 31.67 -8.77
N ASP A 325 18.95 30.82 -9.56
CA ASP A 325 18.85 29.35 -9.38
C ASP A 325 19.62 28.78 -8.18
N ASN A 326 20.48 29.58 -7.55
CA ASN A 326 21.31 29.17 -6.42
C ASN A 326 20.69 29.46 -5.04
N CYS A 327 19.49 30.04 -4.98
CA CYS A 327 18.83 30.39 -3.73
C CYS A 327 17.30 30.19 -3.84
N LEU A 328 16.62 30.21 -2.70
CA LEU A 328 15.17 30.09 -2.57
C LEU A 328 14.56 31.42 -2.14
N SER A 329 13.48 31.85 -2.79
CA SER A 329 12.69 33.00 -2.36
C SER A 329 11.85 32.67 -1.11
N ASP A 330 11.37 33.74 -0.43
CA ASP A 330 10.46 33.57 0.71
C ASP A 330 9.17 32.85 0.33
N ALA A 331 8.66 33.06 -0.88
CA ALA A 331 7.48 32.38 -1.39
C ALA A 331 7.72 30.85 -1.53
N GLN A 332 8.89 30.47 -2.07
CA GLN A 332 9.29 29.05 -2.19
C GLN A 332 9.49 28.41 -0.83
N ILE A 333 10.19 29.09 0.09
CA ILE A 333 10.40 28.60 1.46
C ILE A 333 9.06 28.41 2.19
N ALA A 334 8.13 29.35 2.05
CA ALA A 334 6.80 29.23 2.66
C ALA A 334 6.00 28.04 2.11
N ALA A 335 6.05 27.80 0.79
CA ALA A 335 5.39 26.66 0.17
C ALA A 335 6.03 25.33 0.61
N LEU A 336 7.36 25.25 0.69
CA LEU A 336 8.09 24.07 1.21
C LEU A 336 7.77 23.81 2.69
N LYS A 337 7.69 24.84 3.52
CA LYS A 337 7.25 24.72 4.92
C LYS A 337 5.80 24.26 5.02
N THR A 338 4.93 24.72 4.12
CA THR A 338 3.55 24.23 4.01
C THR A 338 3.53 22.72 3.68
N TYR A 339 4.38 22.26 2.78
CA TYR A 339 4.51 20.86 2.44
C TYR A 339 5.00 20.01 3.65
N GLY A 340 5.98 20.50 4.38
CA GLY A 340 6.57 19.82 5.54
C GLY A 340 5.73 19.89 6.83
N THR A 341 4.61 20.61 6.86
CA THR A 341 3.79 20.79 8.06
C THR A 341 2.38 20.18 7.91
N ALA A 342 1.79 19.78 9.03
CA ALA A 342 0.45 19.20 9.06
C ALA A 342 -0.63 20.21 8.63
N ILE A 343 -1.67 19.72 7.93
CA ILE A 343 -2.95 20.40 7.88
C ILE A 343 -3.74 20.06 9.14
N SER A 344 -4.33 21.07 9.78
CA SER A 344 -5.32 20.89 10.85
C SER A 344 -6.69 21.26 10.31
N PHE A 345 -7.70 20.45 10.63
CA PHE A 345 -9.08 20.70 10.21
C PHE A 345 -9.81 21.51 11.29
N ASN A 346 -10.59 22.50 10.90
CA ASN A 346 -11.31 23.38 11.83
C ASN A 346 -12.37 22.63 12.66
N SER A 347 -12.82 21.46 12.18
CA SER A 347 -13.65 20.51 12.91
C SER A 347 -13.24 19.09 12.51
N PRO A 348 -13.44 18.09 13.37
CA PRO A 348 -13.16 16.71 12.99
C PRO A 348 -13.86 16.33 11.69
N LEU A 349 -13.18 15.57 10.85
CA LEU A 349 -13.75 14.95 9.65
C LEU A 349 -14.71 13.83 10.04
N GLY A 350 -15.53 13.36 9.10
CA GLY A 350 -16.43 12.23 9.33
C GLY A 350 -15.74 10.95 9.76
N SER A 351 -14.49 10.72 9.35
CA SER A 351 -13.63 9.62 9.81
C SER A 351 -13.10 9.81 11.24
N GLY A 352 -13.29 10.99 11.84
CA GLY A 352 -12.76 11.37 13.14
C GLY A 352 -11.38 12.03 13.08
N GLU A 353 -10.75 12.12 11.90
CA GLU A 353 -9.46 12.77 11.76
C GLU A 353 -9.56 14.28 12.02
N THR A 354 -8.59 14.83 12.77
CA THR A 354 -8.49 16.25 13.09
C THR A 354 -7.33 16.93 12.38
N GLN A 355 -6.43 16.15 11.81
CA GLN A 355 -5.26 16.61 11.07
C GLN A 355 -4.75 15.53 10.12
N TYR A 356 -3.92 15.93 9.14
CA TYR A 356 -3.05 15.03 8.40
C TYR A 356 -1.61 15.56 8.49
N PRO A 357 -0.59 14.71 8.74
CA PRO A 357 0.78 15.16 8.97
C PRO A 357 1.42 15.77 7.73
N GLY A 358 2.46 16.58 7.93
CA GLY A 358 3.33 17.06 6.87
C GLY A 358 4.30 15.99 6.39
N PHE A 359 5.02 16.29 5.33
CA PHE A 359 5.96 15.37 4.66
C PHE A 359 7.41 15.58 5.15
N ASN A 360 8.26 14.58 4.93
CA ASN A 360 9.69 14.71 5.08
C ASN A 360 10.28 15.35 3.82
N VAL A 361 10.30 16.69 3.78
CA VAL A 361 10.71 17.45 2.59
C VAL A 361 12.24 17.53 2.47
N TRP A 362 12.91 17.57 3.63
CA TRP A 362 14.36 17.80 3.68
C TRP A 362 15.12 16.52 3.31
N GLY A 363 15.88 16.58 2.21
CA GLY A 363 16.58 15.43 1.66
C GLY A 363 15.73 14.45 0.85
N ALA A 364 14.44 14.75 0.61
CA ALA A 364 13.64 14.03 -0.37
C ALA A 364 14.05 14.42 -1.81
N ASP A 365 14.05 13.46 -2.73
CA ASP A 365 14.12 13.74 -4.17
C ASP A 365 12.80 14.38 -4.62
N LEU A 366 12.75 15.70 -4.63
CA LEU A 366 11.59 16.47 -5.10
C LEU A 366 11.51 16.55 -6.63
N GLY A 367 12.16 15.64 -7.33
CA GLY A 367 12.23 15.58 -8.80
C GLY A 367 13.48 16.28 -9.30
N LEU A 368 14.65 15.67 -9.05
CA LEU A 368 15.93 16.11 -9.59
C LEU A 368 15.97 15.95 -11.12
N ALA A 369 16.88 16.69 -11.77
CA ALA A 369 17.07 16.63 -13.22
C ALA A 369 17.53 15.24 -13.65
N GLY A 370 17.11 14.84 -14.85
CA GLY A 370 17.47 13.56 -15.46
C GLY A 370 16.38 13.08 -16.43
N ASP A 371 16.77 12.29 -17.44
CA ASP A 371 15.88 11.87 -18.53
C ASP A 371 15.50 10.39 -18.50
N SER A 372 16.00 9.62 -17.53
CA SER A 372 15.58 8.23 -17.35
C SER A 372 14.07 8.13 -17.05
N ALA A 373 13.45 7.01 -17.39
CA ALA A 373 12.03 6.77 -17.08
C ALA A 373 11.80 6.83 -15.57
N ALA A 374 12.74 6.31 -14.76
CA ALA A 374 12.68 6.37 -13.30
C ALA A 374 12.68 7.82 -12.81
N GLN A 375 13.60 8.66 -13.31
CA GLN A 375 13.69 10.08 -12.90
C GLN A 375 12.44 10.87 -13.29
N LYS A 376 11.90 10.64 -14.49
CA LYS A 376 10.63 11.25 -14.93
C LYS A 376 9.47 10.87 -14.02
N THR A 377 9.39 9.59 -13.64
CA THR A 377 8.37 9.12 -12.69
C THR A 377 8.53 9.76 -11.32
N VAL A 378 9.74 9.79 -10.75
CA VAL A 378 10.01 10.45 -9.46
C VAL A 378 9.62 11.93 -9.51
N ARG A 379 9.91 12.65 -10.61
CA ARG A 379 9.48 14.04 -10.76
C ARG A 379 7.97 14.21 -10.69
N LEU A 380 7.21 13.37 -11.41
CA LEU A 380 5.74 13.44 -11.40
C LEU A 380 5.16 13.10 -10.03
N LEU A 381 5.71 12.10 -9.36
CA LEU A 381 5.28 11.71 -8.01
C LEU A 381 5.58 12.81 -6.97
N ALA A 382 6.65 13.58 -7.16
CA ALA A 382 7.09 14.65 -6.25
C ALA A 382 6.49 16.02 -6.65
N MET A 383 7.21 16.81 -7.44
CA MET A 383 6.80 18.19 -7.76
C MET A 383 6.37 18.40 -9.22
N GLY A 384 6.30 17.37 -10.06
CA GLY A 384 5.92 17.49 -11.46
C GLY A 384 6.89 18.34 -12.28
N ASP A 385 6.48 18.67 -13.49
CA ASP A 385 7.23 19.54 -14.41
C ASP A 385 6.56 20.90 -14.62
N SER A 386 5.30 21.08 -14.16
CA SER A 386 4.55 22.34 -14.23
C SER A 386 3.98 22.77 -12.88
N GLN A 387 3.95 24.09 -12.66
CA GLN A 387 3.27 24.70 -11.51
C GLN A 387 1.76 24.37 -11.54
N PRO A 388 1.14 24.05 -10.39
CA PRO A 388 -0.31 23.93 -10.31
C PRO A 388 -1.03 25.20 -10.76
N ALA A 389 -2.01 25.06 -11.63
CA ALA A 389 -2.79 26.15 -12.20
C ALA A 389 -4.22 25.68 -12.56
N GLN A 390 -5.08 26.58 -13.01
CA GLN A 390 -6.39 26.25 -13.59
C GLN A 390 -6.44 26.67 -15.06
N PRO A 391 -6.72 25.71 -15.97
CA PRO A 391 -6.92 24.27 -15.73
C PRO A 391 -5.64 23.60 -15.22
N MET A 392 -5.77 22.50 -14.47
CA MET A 392 -4.63 21.77 -13.91
C MET A 392 -3.79 21.16 -15.04
N PRO A 393 -2.46 21.49 -15.14
CA PRO A 393 -1.59 20.88 -16.13
C PRO A 393 -1.47 19.36 -15.95
N THR A 394 -1.35 18.61 -17.04
CA THR A 394 -1.23 17.13 -17.01
C THR A 394 0.09 16.65 -16.46
N ASP A 395 1.13 17.47 -16.48
CA ASP A 395 2.46 17.28 -15.92
C ASP A 395 2.68 17.99 -14.57
N ALA A 396 1.61 18.56 -14.00
CA ALA A 396 1.61 19.03 -12.61
C ALA A 396 1.91 17.86 -11.65
N PRO A 397 2.36 18.16 -10.42
CA PRO A 397 2.58 17.12 -9.40
C PRO A 397 1.38 16.20 -9.23
N TYR A 398 1.62 14.92 -8.95
CA TYR A 398 0.52 13.97 -8.72
C TYR A 398 -0.41 14.43 -7.60
N TRP A 399 0.14 14.96 -6.48
CA TRP A 399 -0.68 15.51 -5.41
C TRP A 399 -1.60 16.65 -5.86
N ALA A 400 -1.16 17.49 -6.82
CA ALA A 400 -2.01 18.57 -7.36
C ALA A 400 -3.09 18.00 -8.30
N THR A 401 -2.73 17.00 -9.12
CA THR A 401 -3.69 16.33 -10.01
C THR A 401 -4.72 15.54 -9.20
N PHE A 402 -4.31 14.79 -8.17
CA PHE A 402 -5.25 14.07 -7.28
C PHE A 402 -6.22 15.03 -6.61
N TRP A 403 -5.71 16.13 -6.06
CA TRP A 403 -6.56 17.18 -5.50
C TRP A 403 -7.59 17.71 -6.49
N ASP A 404 -7.16 18.05 -7.71
CA ASP A 404 -8.04 18.59 -8.76
C ASP A 404 -9.15 17.59 -9.11
N GLN A 405 -8.80 16.32 -9.31
CA GLN A 405 -9.73 15.25 -9.61
C GLN A 405 -10.68 14.97 -8.45
N TRP A 406 -10.16 14.96 -7.21
CA TRP A 406 -10.98 14.74 -6.02
C TRP A 406 -12.03 15.83 -5.82
N VAL A 407 -11.64 17.09 -5.92
CA VAL A 407 -12.59 18.22 -5.82
C VAL A 407 -13.65 18.14 -6.92
N LYS A 408 -13.23 17.96 -8.17
CA LYS A 408 -14.14 17.97 -9.33
C LYS A 408 -15.13 16.82 -9.35
N TYR A 409 -14.67 15.60 -9.05
CA TYR A 409 -15.46 14.40 -9.29
C TYR A 409 -16.02 13.77 -8.01
N PHE A 410 -15.28 13.81 -6.89
CA PHE A 410 -15.75 13.20 -5.65
C PHE A 410 -16.57 14.18 -4.81
N VAL A 411 -16.07 15.42 -4.66
CA VAL A 411 -16.73 16.43 -3.81
C VAL A 411 -17.85 17.13 -4.56
N MET A 412 -17.51 17.88 -5.61
CA MET A 412 -18.45 18.77 -6.30
C MET A 412 -19.23 18.09 -7.40
N ARG A 413 -18.77 16.93 -7.90
CA ARG A 413 -19.36 16.19 -9.03
C ARG A 413 -19.60 17.09 -10.25
N ASN A 414 -18.70 18.06 -10.44
CA ASN A 414 -18.73 19.01 -11.54
C ASN A 414 -17.31 19.19 -12.13
N PRO A 415 -17.03 18.64 -13.32
CA PRO A 415 -15.71 18.72 -13.96
C PRO A 415 -15.23 20.15 -14.26
N ALA A 416 -16.16 21.14 -14.32
CA ALA A 416 -15.83 22.54 -14.57
C ALA A 416 -15.42 23.31 -13.30
N SER A 417 -15.44 22.69 -12.13
CA SER A 417 -15.09 23.33 -10.87
C SER A 417 -13.62 23.75 -10.82
N ASP A 418 -13.36 24.89 -10.21
CA ASP A 418 -12.01 25.34 -9.90
C ASP A 418 -11.54 24.76 -8.56
N SER A 419 -10.64 23.78 -8.61
CA SER A 419 -10.11 23.14 -7.42
C SER A 419 -9.22 24.04 -6.55
N LEU A 420 -8.60 25.09 -7.12
CA LEU A 420 -7.77 26.03 -6.37
C LEU A 420 -8.62 26.97 -5.50
N SER A 421 -9.90 27.19 -5.85
CA SER A 421 -10.84 27.98 -5.05
C SER A 421 -11.37 27.23 -3.83
N PHE A 422 -11.29 25.88 -3.81
CA PHE A 422 -11.76 25.07 -2.69
C PHE A 422 -10.79 25.13 -1.50
N ASP A 423 -11.30 25.46 -0.32
CA ASP A 423 -10.50 25.48 0.91
C ASP A 423 -10.54 24.11 1.62
N PRO A 424 -9.41 23.37 1.67
CA PRO A 424 -9.37 22.06 2.31
C PRO A 424 -9.56 22.10 3.84
N GLN A 425 -9.29 23.24 4.49
CA GLN A 425 -9.49 23.41 5.93
C GLN A 425 -10.92 23.84 6.29
N GLN A 426 -11.61 24.48 5.34
CA GLN A 426 -12.97 25.00 5.50
C GLN A 426 -13.84 24.62 4.30
N PRO A 427 -14.28 23.37 4.20
CA PRO A 427 -15.08 22.90 3.06
C PRO A 427 -16.42 23.63 2.88
N GLY A 428 -16.88 24.42 3.85
CA GLY A 428 -18.11 25.19 3.77
C GLY A 428 -19.34 24.32 3.51
N ALA A 429 -20.09 24.64 2.46
CA ALA A 429 -21.28 23.90 2.07
C ALA A 429 -21.00 22.41 1.70
N TRP A 430 -19.75 22.07 1.41
CA TRP A 430 -19.34 20.72 1.05
C TRP A 430 -18.93 19.85 2.24
N LYS A 431 -18.95 20.38 3.47
CA LYS A 431 -18.50 19.66 4.67
C LYS A 431 -19.18 18.28 4.82
N ALA A 432 -20.49 18.21 4.64
CA ALA A 432 -21.21 16.94 4.73
C ALA A 432 -20.71 15.90 3.68
N ARG A 433 -20.41 16.35 2.46
CA ARG A 433 -19.89 15.48 1.40
C ARG A 433 -18.45 15.05 1.71
N VAL A 434 -17.60 15.96 2.17
CA VAL A 434 -16.25 15.66 2.62
C VAL A 434 -16.27 14.63 3.75
N ASP A 435 -17.16 14.78 4.72
CA ASP A 435 -17.31 13.80 5.82
C ASP A 435 -17.69 12.42 5.32
N GLN A 436 -18.64 12.32 4.39
CA GLN A 436 -18.99 11.05 3.76
C GLN A 436 -17.79 10.40 3.06
N LEU A 437 -17.01 11.19 2.32
CA LEU A 437 -15.84 10.69 1.60
C LEU A 437 -14.74 10.21 2.56
N THR A 438 -14.52 10.90 3.68
CA THR A 438 -13.53 10.46 4.68
C THR A 438 -13.98 9.20 5.40
N ILE A 439 -15.26 9.05 5.77
CA ILE A 439 -15.81 7.79 6.32
C ILE A 439 -15.60 6.62 5.35
N LEU A 440 -15.78 6.88 4.06
CA LEU A 440 -15.69 5.84 3.02
C LEU A 440 -14.25 5.42 2.73
N GLN A 441 -13.33 6.39 2.61
CA GLN A 441 -11.99 6.18 2.03
C GLN A 441 -10.89 6.04 3.07
N ASP A 442 -11.03 6.64 4.27
CA ASP A 442 -10.02 6.53 5.33
C ASP A 442 -10.13 5.16 6.02
N VAL A 443 -9.00 4.45 6.07
CA VAL A 443 -8.89 3.11 6.66
C VAL A 443 -8.16 3.25 8.00
N ASN A 444 -8.80 3.91 8.95
CA ASN A 444 -8.18 4.41 10.18
C ASN A 444 -8.51 3.61 11.46
N LYS A 445 -9.15 2.45 11.33
CA LYS A 445 -9.39 1.57 12.48
C LYS A 445 -8.08 0.98 12.97
N THR A 446 -7.89 1.03 14.29
CA THR A 446 -6.67 0.53 14.96
C THR A 446 -6.94 -0.64 15.90
N ASP A 447 -8.18 -1.07 16.06
CA ASP A 447 -8.49 -2.37 16.67
C ASP A 447 -8.47 -3.46 15.58
N LEU A 448 -7.37 -4.22 15.54
CA LEU A 448 -7.15 -5.36 14.65
C LEU A 448 -7.22 -6.69 15.41
N SER A 449 -7.90 -6.73 16.56
CA SER A 449 -7.98 -7.91 17.43
C SER A 449 -8.52 -9.14 16.70
N ALA A 450 -9.51 -8.98 15.81
CA ALA A 450 -10.06 -10.07 15.01
C ALA A 450 -9.03 -10.66 14.03
N PHE A 451 -8.24 -9.81 13.36
CA PHE A 451 -7.18 -10.24 12.46
C PHE A 451 -6.03 -10.95 13.22
N ARG A 452 -5.61 -10.37 14.35
CA ARG A 452 -4.62 -10.98 15.25
C ARG A 452 -5.10 -12.34 15.79
N ALA A 453 -6.36 -12.44 16.24
CA ALA A 453 -6.93 -13.67 16.80
C ALA A 453 -6.93 -14.83 15.80
N ARG A 454 -7.07 -14.55 14.50
CA ARG A 454 -6.90 -15.54 13.43
C ARG A 454 -5.42 -15.98 13.24
N GLY A 455 -4.46 -15.30 13.84
CA GLY A 455 -3.03 -15.49 13.61
C GLY A 455 -2.47 -14.63 12.48
N GLY A 456 -3.24 -13.68 11.95
CA GLY A 456 -2.86 -12.77 10.88
C GLY A 456 -1.59 -11.97 11.19
N LYS A 457 -0.78 -11.67 10.17
CA LYS A 457 0.48 -10.93 10.28
C LYS A 457 0.54 -9.77 9.30
N ILE A 458 1.12 -8.66 9.71
CA ILE A 458 1.28 -7.43 8.93
C ILE A 458 2.77 -7.07 8.85
N LEU A 459 3.30 -6.97 7.63
CA LEU A 459 4.59 -6.33 7.38
C LEU A 459 4.35 -4.96 6.76
N MET A 460 4.74 -3.91 7.46
CA MET A 460 4.67 -2.52 6.99
C MET A 460 6.07 -2.00 6.70
N ALA A 461 6.20 -1.22 5.61
CA ALA A 461 7.40 -0.40 5.38
C ALA A 461 7.04 0.91 4.68
N HIS A 462 7.83 1.96 4.92
CA HIS A 462 7.67 3.26 4.28
C HIS A 462 9.03 3.88 3.98
N GLY A 463 9.17 4.53 2.84
CA GLY A 463 10.35 5.31 2.50
C GLY A 463 10.41 6.61 3.30
N MET A 464 11.54 6.91 3.93
CA MET A 464 11.70 8.14 4.69
C MET A 464 11.63 9.40 3.84
N SER A 465 11.89 9.26 2.53
CA SER A 465 11.92 10.36 1.55
C SER A 465 10.69 10.39 0.64
N ASP A 466 9.58 9.80 1.07
CA ASP A 466 8.35 9.76 0.28
C ASP A 466 7.72 11.17 0.17
N ALA A 467 7.65 11.68 -1.07
CA ALA A 467 7.11 12.99 -1.39
C ALA A 467 5.62 12.95 -1.82
N LEU A 468 4.98 11.76 -1.86
CA LEU A 468 3.58 11.63 -2.26
C LEU A 468 2.67 11.14 -1.13
N VAL A 469 3.14 10.21 -0.30
CA VAL A 469 2.42 9.77 0.91
C VAL A 469 3.32 10.01 2.12
N SER A 470 2.84 10.74 3.11
CA SER A 470 3.68 11.10 4.25
C SER A 470 4.09 9.89 5.07
N THR A 471 5.40 9.68 5.25
CA THR A 471 5.97 8.67 6.17
C THR A 471 5.43 8.87 7.58
N ARG A 472 5.30 10.13 8.03
CA ARG A 472 4.74 10.48 9.34
C ARG A 472 3.29 10.03 9.52
N SER A 473 2.56 9.83 8.42
CA SER A 473 1.21 9.24 8.46
C SER A 473 1.27 7.76 8.88
N SER A 474 2.22 6.99 8.36
CA SER A 474 2.42 5.59 8.78
C SER A 474 2.92 5.48 10.22
N GLU A 475 3.82 6.39 10.65
CA GLU A 475 4.24 6.49 12.05
C GLU A 475 3.03 6.74 12.97
N ASP A 476 2.16 7.68 12.60
CA ASP A 476 0.96 8.01 13.37
C ASP A 476 0.01 6.80 13.46
N TYR A 477 -0.27 6.13 12.34
CA TYR A 477 -1.10 4.91 12.33
C TYR A 477 -0.51 3.82 13.23
N PHE A 478 0.79 3.58 13.16
CA PHE A 478 1.46 2.56 13.98
C PHE A 478 1.42 2.89 15.48
N ARG A 479 1.66 4.17 15.85
CA ARG A 479 1.53 4.63 17.24
C ARG A 479 0.09 4.49 17.76
N ARG A 480 -0.91 4.77 16.92
CA ARG A 480 -2.33 4.57 17.25
C ARG A 480 -2.66 3.08 17.45
N LEU A 481 -2.12 2.18 16.62
CA LEU A 481 -2.23 0.74 16.84
C LEU A 481 -1.69 0.35 18.21
N GLN A 482 -0.48 0.81 18.56
CA GLN A 482 0.13 0.53 19.86
C GLN A 482 -0.67 1.12 21.03
N SER A 483 -1.23 2.31 20.85
CA SER A 483 -2.09 2.94 21.86
C SER A 483 -3.40 2.18 22.08
N THR A 484 -3.99 1.66 21.00
CA THR A 484 -5.29 0.94 21.06
C THR A 484 -5.13 -0.48 21.60
N MET A 485 -4.11 -1.20 21.13
CA MET A 485 -3.97 -2.64 21.37
C MET A 485 -2.86 -3.00 22.37
N GLY A 486 -1.98 -2.04 22.72
CA GLY A 486 -0.77 -2.28 23.52
C GLY A 486 0.43 -2.68 22.66
N SER A 487 1.61 -2.10 22.95
CA SER A 487 2.83 -2.30 22.16
C SER A 487 3.27 -3.77 22.08
N ALA A 488 3.15 -4.53 23.18
CA ALA A 488 3.51 -5.95 23.20
C ALA A 488 2.60 -6.80 22.29
N GLU A 489 1.31 -6.49 22.28
CA GLU A 489 0.33 -7.17 21.43
C GLU A 489 0.59 -6.88 19.95
N VAL A 490 0.83 -5.59 19.61
CA VAL A 490 1.16 -5.16 18.24
C VAL A 490 2.44 -5.83 17.77
N ALA A 491 3.49 -5.89 18.58
CA ALA A 491 4.74 -6.56 18.25
C ALA A 491 4.57 -8.07 17.96
N GLY A 492 3.49 -8.71 18.43
CA GLY A 492 3.16 -10.12 18.15
C GLY A 492 2.67 -10.37 16.71
N PHE A 493 2.21 -9.32 15.99
CA PHE A 493 1.62 -9.52 14.67
C PHE A 493 1.88 -8.40 13.65
N VAL A 494 2.49 -7.28 14.03
CA VAL A 494 2.88 -6.18 13.12
C VAL A 494 4.37 -5.91 13.25
N ARG A 495 5.04 -5.67 12.12
CA ARG A 495 6.37 -5.06 12.02
C ARG A 495 6.27 -3.83 11.15
N TYR A 496 6.86 -2.73 11.57
CA TYR A 496 6.95 -1.50 10.78
C TYR A 496 8.40 -1.04 10.66
N TYR A 497 8.83 -0.81 9.42
CA TYR A 497 10.18 -0.40 9.05
C TYR A 497 10.15 0.91 8.26
N GLU A 498 11.17 1.75 8.47
CA GLU A 498 11.41 2.92 7.65
C GLU A 498 12.70 2.77 6.86
N ILE A 499 12.65 3.14 5.56
CA ILE A 499 13.75 2.92 4.62
C ILE A 499 14.37 4.27 4.24
N PRO A 500 15.61 4.58 4.68
CA PRO A 500 16.31 5.82 4.33
C PRO A 500 16.48 5.99 2.83
N GLY A 501 16.23 7.21 2.31
CA GLY A 501 16.40 7.56 0.91
C GLY A 501 15.39 6.93 -0.06
N TYR A 502 14.53 6.03 0.40
CA TYR A 502 13.45 5.47 -0.43
C TYR A 502 12.32 6.47 -0.56
N GLY A 503 11.88 6.70 -1.80
CA GLY A 503 10.76 7.57 -2.14
C GLY A 503 9.43 6.82 -2.23
N HIS A 504 8.47 7.37 -3.00
CA HIS A 504 7.19 6.74 -3.23
C HIS A 504 7.30 5.67 -4.33
N SER A 505 7.21 4.40 -3.98
CA SER A 505 7.28 3.22 -4.87
C SER A 505 8.56 3.07 -5.70
N LEU A 506 9.25 4.15 -5.95
CA LEU A 506 10.46 4.24 -6.77
C LEU A 506 11.35 5.36 -6.21
N SER A 507 12.67 5.17 -6.29
CA SER A 507 13.66 6.20 -5.94
C SER A 507 14.87 6.12 -6.85
N THR A 508 15.51 7.26 -7.05
CA THR A 508 16.80 7.37 -7.74
C THR A 508 17.97 7.48 -6.77
N VAL A 509 17.66 7.64 -5.47
CA VAL A 509 18.66 7.78 -4.39
C VAL A 509 18.91 6.45 -3.68
N PHE A 510 17.84 5.76 -3.28
CA PHE A 510 17.88 4.41 -2.73
C PHE A 510 16.58 3.71 -3.16
N ASN A 511 16.67 2.84 -4.16
CA ASN A 511 15.50 2.11 -4.64
C ASN A 511 15.42 0.75 -3.96
N ALA A 512 14.47 0.61 -3.04
CA ALA A 512 14.38 -0.52 -2.13
C ALA A 512 14.07 -1.85 -2.84
N ALA A 513 14.82 -2.90 -2.47
CA ALA A 513 14.48 -4.29 -2.74
C ALA A 513 14.54 -5.09 -1.44
N TRP A 514 13.40 -5.70 -1.05
CA TRP A 514 13.24 -6.47 0.17
C TRP A 514 12.36 -7.69 -0.06
N ASP A 515 12.85 -8.90 0.30
CA ASP A 515 12.05 -10.14 0.22
C ASP A 515 11.03 -10.22 1.37
N SER A 516 10.08 -9.28 1.34
CA SER A 516 9.00 -9.18 2.31
C SER A 516 8.05 -10.38 2.26
N LEU A 517 7.87 -11.00 1.10
CA LEU A 517 6.97 -12.15 0.96
C LEU A 517 7.50 -13.37 1.71
N THR A 518 8.78 -13.71 1.56
CA THR A 518 9.39 -14.82 2.32
C THR A 518 9.40 -14.53 3.82
N ALA A 519 9.69 -13.27 4.21
CA ALA A 519 9.64 -12.87 5.62
C ALA A 519 8.22 -13.05 6.20
N LEU A 520 7.18 -12.66 5.44
CA LEU A 520 5.79 -12.82 5.86
C LEU A 520 5.35 -14.29 5.92
N GLU A 521 5.71 -15.11 4.91
CA GLU A 521 5.44 -16.55 4.91
C GLU A 521 6.03 -17.25 6.13
N ASN A 522 7.31 -17.00 6.42
CA ASN A 522 7.97 -17.59 7.59
C ASN A 522 7.26 -17.21 8.89
N TRP A 523 6.78 -15.97 8.97
CA TRP A 523 6.06 -15.53 10.16
C TRP A 523 4.68 -16.16 10.29
N VAL A 524 3.89 -16.17 9.21
CA VAL A 524 2.53 -16.74 9.17
C VAL A 524 2.54 -18.26 9.34
N GLU A 525 3.45 -18.95 8.66
CA GLU A 525 3.39 -20.40 8.51
C GLU A 525 4.27 -21.14 9.52
N GLN A 526 5.35 -20.52 9.99
CA GLN A 526 6.32 -21.12 10.91
C GLN A 526 6.40 -20.40 12.26
N GLY A 527 5.68 -19.30 12.44
CA GLY A 527 5.76 -18.48 13.65
C GLY A 527 7.09 -17.71 13.82
N LYS A 528 7.94 -17.70 12.78
CA LYS A 528 9.25 -17.03 12.81
C LYS A 528 9.09 -15.57 12.45
N ALA A 529 8.99 -14.70 13.46
CA ALA A 529 8.95 -13.27 13.25
C ALA A 529 10.21 -12.78 12.50
N PRO A 530 10.07 -11.80 11.58
CA PRO A 530 11.23 -11.27 10.87
C PRO A 530 12.16 -10.55 11.84
N VAL A 531 13.42 -10.94 11.82
CA VAL A 531 14.52 -10.34 12.60
C VAL A 531 15.68 -10.06 11.65
N SER A 532 16.47 -9.02 11.95
CA SER A 532 17.67 -8.67 11.17
C SER A 532 17.41 -8.59 9.66
N GLN A 533 16.29 -8.00 9.27
CA GLN A 533 15.95 -7.82 7.86
C GLN A 533 16.92 -6.82 7.20
N VAL A 534 17.19 -7.03 5.93
CA VAL A 534 18.08 -6.18 5.13
C VAL A 534 17.34 -5.75 3.87
N VAL A 535 17.47 -4.48 3.51
CA VAL A 535 17.00 -3.92 2.24
C VAL A 535 18.20 -3.58 1.37
N ALA A 536 18.10 -3.88 0.08
CA ALA A 536 19.12 -3.56 -0.92
C ALA A 536 18.69 -2.38 -1.79
N ASP A 537 19.69 -1.59 -2.23
CA ASP A 537 19.52 -0.53 -3.21
C ASP A 537 19.70 -1.08 -4.64
N THR A 538 18.72 -0.84 -5.50
CA THR A 538 18.75 -1.30 -6.91
C THR A 538 19.01 -0.19 -7.92
N ALA A 539 19.11 1.08 -7.49
CA ALA A 539 19.23 2.21 -8.41
C ALA A 539 20.30 3.24 -8.00
N GLY A 540 20.34 3.70 -6.75
CA GLY A 540 21.27 4.75 -6.33
C GLY A 540 22.72 4.28 -6.35
N ILE A 541 23.07 3.35 -5.47
CA ILE A 541 24.37 2.64 -5.48
C ILE A 541 24.05 1.14 -5.51
N PRO A 542 24.08 0.49 -6.68
CA PRO A 542 23.77 -0.93 -6.80
C PRO A 542 24.60 -1.80 -5.86
N GLY A 543 23.92 -2.67 -5.10
CA GLY A 543 24.56 -3.53 -4.08
C GLY A 543 24.72 -2.87 -2.71
N ARG A 544 24.42 -1.59 -2.54
CA ARG A 544 24.33 -0.96 -1.22
C ARG A 544 23.18 -1.59 -0.43
N THR A 545 23.40 -1.82 0.86
CA THR A 545 22.39 -2.42 1.75
C THR A 545 22.26 -1.63 3.03
N ARG A 546 21.07 -1.70 3.66
CA ARG A 546 20.81 -1.15 5.00
C ARG A 546 20.03 -2.15 5.84
N PRO A 547 20.25 -2.21 7.17
CA PRO A 547 19.38 -2.96 8.04
C PRO A 547 18.00 -2.30 8.04
N LEU A 548 16.93 -3.11 8.00
CA LEU A 548 15.57 -2.64 8.29
C LEU A 548 15.41 -2.58 9.80
N CYS A 549 15.48 -1.39 10.33
CA CYS A 549 15.28 -1.14 11.76
C CYS A 549 13.77 -0.98 12.05
N GLU A 550 13.27 -1.71 13.05
CA GLU A 550 11.87 -1.55 13.48
C GLU A 550 11.66 -0.13 14.04
N PHE A 551 10.65 0.56 13.53
CA PHE A 551 10.30 1.90 14.01
C PHE A 551 10.06 1.93 15.54
N PRO A 552 10.58 2.92 16.28
CA PRO A 552 11.20 4.18 15.82
C PRO A 552 12.72 4.15 15.63
N ALA A 553 13.34 2.98 15.56
CA ALA A 553 14.79 2.88 15.32
C ALA A 553 15.13 3.13 13.84
N TRP A 554 16.33 3.65 13.61
CA TRP A 554 16.90 3.96 12.30
C TRP A 554 18.35 3.45 12.19
N PRO A 555 18.87 3.20 10.96
CA PRO A 555 20.25 2.75 10.76
C PRO A 555 21.27 3.80 11.18
N LYS A 556 22.11 3.50 12.17
CA LYS A 556 23.22 4.33 12.62
C LYS A 556 24.54 3.64 12.28
N TYR A 557 25.46 4.36 11.66
CA TYR A 557 26.77 3.84 11.34
C TYR A 557 27.57 3.49 12.61
N SER A 558 28.21 2.34 12.62
CA SER A 558 28.96 1.82 13.78
C SER A 558 30.35 2.44 13.95
N GLY A 559 30.76 3.33 13.03
CA GLY A 559 32.09 3.96 13.05
C GLY A 559 33.19 3.14 12.38
N ALA A 560 32.89 1.97 11.84
CA ALA A 560 33.85 1.09 11.14
C ALA A 560 33.10 0.23 10.10
N GLY A 561 33.86 -0.25 9.10
CA GLY A 561 33.38 -1.11 8.02
C GLY A 561 32.97 -0.34 6.77
N ASP A 562 32.52 -1.08 5.76
CA ASP A 562 32.08 -0.50 4.48
C ASP A 562 30.73 0.21 4.66
N ILE A 563 30.67 1.51 4.34
CA ILE A 563 29.47 2.36 4.43
C ILE A 563 28.34 1.92 3.51
N ASN A 564 28.60 1.01 2.56
CA ASN A 564 27.59 0.46 1.68
C ASN A 564 26.99 -0.86 2.20
N LEU A 565 27.49 -1.43 3.29
CA LEU A 565 27.02 -2.71 3.80
C LEU A 565 26.21 -2.56 5.10
N ALA A 566 25.06 -3.21 5.14
CA ALA A 566 24.17 -3.24 6.31
C ALA A 566 24.89 -3.67 7.60
N ALA A 567 25.90 -4.54 7.50
CA ALA A 567 26.70 -5.02 8.64
C ALA A 567 27.51 -3.91 9.34
N SER A 568 27.70 -2.76 8.70
CA SER A 568 28.40 -1.59 9.28
C SER A 568 27.47 -0.65 10.05
N PHE A 569 26.19 -1.01 10.17
CA PHE A 569 25.17 -0.20 10.83
C PHE A 569 24.50 -0.99 11.97
N SER A 570 24.03 -0.26 12.96
CA SER A 570 23.18 -0.77 14.03
C SER A 570 21.89 0.03 14.11
N CYS A 571 20.83 -0.57 14.62
CA CYS A 571 19.56 0.15 14.83
C CYS A 571 19.64 1.01 16.09
N ALA A 572 19.41 2.30 15.96
CA ALA A 572 19.44 3.28 17.05
C ALA A 572 18.07 4.00 17.16
N THR A 573 17.71 4.40 18.38
CA THR A 573 16.48 5.17 18.67
C THR A 573 16.79 6.61 19.11
N GLN A 574 18.07 6.92 19.31
CA GLN A 574 18.57 8.25 19.72
C GLN A 574 19.91 8.55 19.03
#